data_3a6b0405e0f9fef95e46e622ee89138b
#
_entry.id   3a6b0405e0f9fef95e46e622ee89138b
#
_cell.length_a   1.000
_cell.length_b   1.000
_cell.length_c   1.000
_cell.angle_alpha   90.00
_cell.angle_beta   90.00
_cell.angle_gamma   90.00
#
_symmetry.space_group_name_H-M   'P 1'
#
loop_
_entity.id
_entity.type
_entity.pdbx_description
1 polymer ?
#
loop_
_entity_poly.entity_id
_entity_poly.type
_entity_poly.pdbx_seq_one_letter_code
_entity_poly.pdbx_strand_id
1 'polypeptide(L)'
;RIRLKAIGGGGGKGQRILDAPVHYKGSAAKKLNQAVKPVAPMLREVLSEVKATGRGDNKNVLAEINIETVRHLEIQVIGNGDWCTTLGGRDCSVQMNEQKLLEVSVTVEELAEAIERTGNKAARKTLETDLKMLKEMEEEASRFGGAVGLDSVSTFECIIDRDSHYFMEMN
;
A
#
# COMPACT_ATOMS: atom_id res chain seq x y z
N ARG A 1 -13.91 -5.36 4.35
CA ARG A 1 -12.99 -6.53 4.29
C ARG A 1 -11.76 -6.30 5.16
N ILE A 2 -11.12 -7.39 5.55
CA ILE A 2 -9.88 -7.39 6.32
C ILE A 2 -8.82 -8.12 5.49
N ARG A 3 -7.63 -7.55 5.38
CA ARG A 3 -6.45 -8.19 4.81
C ARG A 3 -5.62 -8.80 5.92
N LEU A 4 -5.29 -10.07 5.80
CA LEU A 4 -4.35 -10.77 6.67
C LEU A 4 -3.00 -10.82 5.97
N LYS A 5 -1.93 -10.38 6.65
CA LYS A 5 -0.55 -10.40 6.15
C LYS A 5 0.35 -11.11 7.14
N ALA A 6 1.04 -12.16 6.72
CA ALA A 6 2.06 -12.77 7.56
C ALA A 6 3.33 -11.90 7.59
N ILE A 7 3.93 -11.76 8.75
CA ILE A 7 5.23 -11.10 8.90
C ILE A 7 6.28 -11.93 8.14
N GLY A 8 7.03 -11.28 7.25
CA GLY A 8 7.99 -11.93 6.35
C GLY A 8 7.39 -12.37 5.01
N GLY A 9 6.12 -12.09 4.75
CA GLY A 9 5.54 -12.14 3.41
C GLY A 9 6.08 -11.01 2.52
N GLY A 10 5.86 -11.12 1.21
CA GLY A 10 6.23 -10.09 0.25
C GLY A 10 5.94 -10.54 -1.18
N GLY A 11 5.85 -9.59 -2.13
CA GLY A 11 5.51 -9.89 -3.52
C GLY A 11 4.14 -10.57 -3.66
N GLY A 12 3.15 -10.14 -2.90
CA GLY A 12 1.80 -10.70 -2.91
C GLY A 12 1.62 -12.03 -2.18
N LYS A 13 2.70 -12.64 -1.68
CA LYS A 13 2.66 -13.92 -0.96
C LYS A 13 2.45 -13.72 0.53
N GLY A 14 1.79 -14.70 1.17
CA GLY A 14 1.53 -14.66 2.61
C GLY A 14 0.42 -13.69 2.99
N GLN A 15 -0.55 -13.42 2.12
CA GLN A 15 -1.69 -12.57 2.41
C GLN A 15 -3.01 -13.16 1.89
N ARG A 16 -4.11 -12.87 2.60
CA ARG A 16 -5.48 -13.26 2.23
C ARG A 16 -6.46 -12.17 2.64
N ILE A 17 -7.56 -12.07 1.90
CA ILE A 17 -8.66 -11.15 2.20
C ILE A 17 -9.82 -11.92 2.80
N LEU A 18 -10.29 -11.48 3.95
CA LEU A 18 -11.50 -11.95 4.61
C LEU A 18 -12.69 -11.06 4.26
N ASP A 19 -13.76 -11.66 3.81
CA ASP A 19 -15.00 -10.96 3.57
C ASP A 19 -15.67 -10.55 4.90
N ALA A 20 -16.18 -9.32 4.94
CA ALA A 20 -16.98 -8.85 6.08
C ALA A 20 -18.36 -9.54 6.12
N PRO A 21 -19.00 -9.64 7.29
CA PRO A 21 -20.33 -10.25 7.42
C PRO A 21 -21.38 -9.66 6.47
N VAL A 22 -21.23 -8.38 6.07
CA VAL A 22 -22.14 -7.70 5.15
C VAL A 22 -22.18 -8.35 3.74
N HIS A 23 -21.14 -9.04 3.33
CA HIS A 23 -21.06 -9.72 2.02
C HIS A 23 -21.82 -11.06 1.98
N TYR A 24 -22.34 -11.54 3.12
CA TYR A 24 -23.08 -12.79 3.20
C TYR A 24 -24.58 -12.56 3.37
N LYS A 25 -25.40 -13.58 3.05
CA LYS A 25 -26.86 -13.52 3.15
C LYS A 25 -27.35 -14.24 4.42
N GLY A 26 -28.42 -13.73 5.02
CA GLY A 26 -29.11 -14.35 6.15
C GLY A 26 -29.17 -13.46 7.40
N SER A 27 -29.47 -14.04 8.56
CA SER A 27 -29.48 -13.35 9.84
C SER A 27 -28.07 -12.89 10.24
N ALA A 28 -27.96 -11.93 11.17
CA ALA A 28 -26.67 -11.42 11.65
C ALA A 28 -25.75 -12.54 12.15
N ALA A 29 -26.27 -13.49 12.92
CA ALA A 29 -25.51 -14.64 13.41
C ALA A 29 -25.01 -15.54 12.27
N LYS A 30 -25.86 -15.79 11.25
CA LYS A 30 -25.47 -16.60 10.09
C LYS A 30 -24.38 -15.92 9.27
N LYS A 31 -24.50 -14.61 9.03
CA LYS A 31 -23.48 -13.80 8.33
C LYS A 31 -22.15 -13.82 9.05
N LEU A 32 -22.15 -13.63 10.38
CA LEU A 32 -20.95 -13.67 11.20
C LEU A 32 -20.26 -15.04 11.13
N ASN A 33 -21.03 -16.14 11.30
CA ASN A 33 -20.51 -17.49 11.24
C ASN A 33 -19.87 -17.79 9.86
N GLN A 34 -20.48 -17.31 8.77
CA GLN A 34 -19.91 -17.46 7.43
C GLN A 34 -18.61 -16.67 7.25
N ALA A 35 -18.51 -15.45 7.80
CA ALA A 35 -17.32 -14.63 7.73
C ALA A 35 -16.15 -15.21 8.57
N VAL A 36 -16.45 -15.83 9.72
CA VAL A 36 -15.43 -16.39 10.62
C VAL A 36 -14.93 -17.75 10.17
N LYS A 37 -15.78 -18.56 9.52
CA LYS A 37 -15.44 -19.93 9.11
C LYS A 37 -14.10 -20.07 8.35
N PRO A 38 -13.76 -19.19 7.38
CA PRO A 38 -12.50 -19.30 6.63
C PRO A 38 -11.26 -18.83 7.37
N VAL A 39 -11.37 -18.17 8.53
CA VAL A 39 -10.24 -17.53 9.23
C VAL A 39 -9.13 -18.53 9.55
N ALA A 40 -9.47 -19.63 10.24
CA ALA A 40 -8.47 -20.61 10.68
C ALA A 40 -7.74 -21.33 9.52
N PRO A 41 -8.41 -21.79 8.44
CA PRO A 41 -7.72 -22.32 7.28
C PRO A 41 -6.86 -21.26 6.58
N MET A 42 -7.35 -20.01 6.39
CA MET A 42 -6.58 -18.95 5.75
C MET A 42 -5.31 -18.59 6.54
N LEU A 43 -5.38 -18.53 7.87
CA LEU A 43 -4.20 -18.29 8.70
C LEU A 43 -3.14 -19.40 8.50
N ARG A 44 -3.55 -20.66 8.44
CA ARG A 44 -2.62 -21.77 8.16
C ARG A 44 -1.97 -21.66 6.79
N GLU A 45 -2.75 -21.31 5.76
CA GLU A 45 -2.24 -21.13 4.39
C GLU A 45 -1.21 -20.01 4.34
N VAL A 46 -1.56 -18.82 4.85
CA VAL A 46 -0.70 -17.63 4.90
C VAL A 46 0.65 -17.95 5.58
N LEU A 47 0.61 -18.59 6.74
CA LEU A 47 1.81 -18.98 7.49
C LEU A 47 2.63 -20.06 6.76
N SER A 48 1.97 -21.00 6.11
CA SER A 48 2.62 -22.06 5.32
C SER A 48 3.34 -21.49 4.11
N GLU A 49 2.73 -20.53 3.40
CA GLU A 49 3.35 -19.84 2.26
C GLU A 49 4.66 -19.15 2.67
N VAL A 50 4.64 -18.39 3.76
CA VAL A 50 5.83 -17.67 4.23
C VAL A 50 6.92 -18.63 4.68
N LYS A 51 6.57 -19.69 5.39
CA LYS A 51 7.52 -20.72 5.76
C LYS A 51 8.20 -21.35 4.55
N ALA A 52 7.46 -21.60 3.47
CA ALA A 52 8.00 -22.15 2.23
C ALA A 52 8.97 -21.21 1.51
N THR A 53 8.93 -19.89 1.77
CA THR A 53 9.88 -18.91 1.20
C THR A 53 11.23 -18.86 1.93
N GLY A 54 11.38 -19.56 3.04
CA GLY A 54 12.60 -19.55 3.85
C GLY A 54 12.88 -18.25 4.62
N ARG A 55 11.92 -17.30 4.62
CA ARG A 55 12.07 -15.99 5.27
C ARG A 55 11.77 -15.97 6.78
N GLY A 56 11.80 -17.13 7.42
CA GLY A 56 11.62 -17.27 8.86
C GLY A 56 10.39 -18.05 9.28
N ASP A 57 10.24 -18.29 10.58
CA ASP A 57 9.12 -19.04 11.18
C ASP A 57 8.30 -18.12 12.13
N ASN A 58 8.10 -16.87 11.74
CA ASN A 58 7.26 -15.95 12.50
C ASN A 58 5.79 -16.31 12.31
N LYS A 59 5.11 -16.62 13.43
CA LYS A 59 3.71 -17.04 13.45
C LYS A 59 2.71 -15.87 13.61
N ASN A 60 3.22 -14.64 13.68
CA ASN A 60 2.36 -13.47 13.80
C ASN A 60 1.79 -13.07 12.44
N VAL A 61 0.54 -12.65 12.46
CA VAL A 61 -0.20 -12.17 11.31
C VAL A 61 -0.77 -10.80 11.64
N LEU A 62 -0.49 -9.84 10.78
CA LEU A 62 -1.08 -8.51 10.83
C LEU A 62 -2.47 -8.56 10.21
N ALA A 63 -3.43 -7.88 10.83
CA ALA A 63 -4.77 -7.69 10.29
C ALA A 63 -4.99 -6.21 9.98
N GLU A 64 -5.25 -5.90 8.74
CA GLU A 64 -5.43 -4.54 8.23
C GLU A 64 -6.80 -4.39 7.59
N ILE A 65 -7.32 -3.15 7.50
CA ILE A 65 -8.47 -2.86 6.66
C ILE A 65 -8.06 -3.06 5.19
N ASN A 66 -8.83 -3.87 4.45
CA ASN A 66 -8.61 -4.00 3.02
C ASN A 66 -9.25 -2.81 2.29
N ILE A 67 -8.43 -1.96 1.71
CA ILE A 67 -8.83 -0.82 0.89
C ILE A 67 -9.00 -1.33 -0.55
N GLU A 68 -10.14 -0.99 -1.17
CA GLU A 68 -10.52 -1.47 -2.50
C GLU A 68 -10.53 -0.31 -3.50
N THR A 69 -10.37 -0.63 -4.78
CA THR A 69 -10.42 0.37 -5.88
C THR A 69 -9.39 1.48 -5.71
N VAL A 70 -8.13 1.11 -5.71
CA VAL A 70 -7.02 1.96 -5.28
C VAL A 70 -6.00 2.20 -6.39
N ARG A 71 -5.28 3.30 -6.28
CA ARG A 71 -4.01 3.52 -6.96
C ARG A 71 -2.87 3.07 -6.04
N HIS A 72 -1.75 2.71 -6.63
CA HIS A 72 -0.52 2.38 -5.93
C HIS A 72 0.55 3.42 -6.29
N LEU A 73 0.93 4.22 -5.31
CA LEU A 73 2.04 5.17 -5.44
C LEU A 73 3.16 4.79 -4.48
N GLU A 74 4.38 5.05 -4.90
CA GLU A 74 5.55 4.88 -4.05
C GLU A 74 6.46 6.10 -4.13
N ILE A 75 7.14 6.40 -3.02
CA ILE A 75 8.16 7.45 -2.95
C ILE A 75 9.53 6.81 -2.89
N GLN A 76 10.42 7.21 -3.78
CA GLN A 76 11.80 6.82 -3.72
C GLN A 76 12.49 7.58 -2.62
N VAL A 77 13.15 6.88 -1.70
CA VAL A 77 13.88 7.46 -0.57
C VAL A 77 15.33 7.02 -0.56
N ILE A 78 16.18 7.86 -0.02
CA ILE A 78 17.60 7.56 0.24
C ILE A 78 17.98 8.11 1.60
N GLY A 79 18.71 7.33 2.38
CA GLY A 79 19.21 7.70 3.70
C GLY A 79 20.63 7.19 3.93
N ASN A 80 21.29 7.73 4.94
CA ASN A 80 22.63 7.33 5.37
C ASN A 80 22.68 7.03 6.88
N GLY A 81 21.55 6.71 7.50
CA GLY A 81 21.42 6.48 8.92
C GLY A 81 21.13 7.75 9.74
N ASP A 82 21.68 8.89 9.37
CA ASP A 82 21.52 10.16 10.10
C ASP A 82 20.42 11.04 9.50
N TRP A 83 20.22 10.97 8.19
CA TRP A 83 19.21 11.72 7.46
C TRP A 83 18.56 10.85 6.38
N CYS A 84 17.39 11.26 5.93
CA CYS A 84 16.66 10.65 4.83
C CYS A 84 16.04 11.76 3.97
N THR A 85 16.08 11.59 2.65
CA THR A 85 15.42 12.48 1.69
C THR A 85 14.69 11.69 0.62
N THR A 86 13.81 12.36 -0.13
CA THR A 86 13.02 11.78 -1.22
C THR A 86 13.60 12.17 -2.59
N LEU A 87 13.36 11.33 -3.58
CA LEU A 87 13.76 11.51 -4.98
C LEU A 87 12.56 11.50 -5.93
N GLY A 88 11.37 11.91 -5.46
CA GLY A 88 10.12 11.87 -6.20
C GLY A 88 9.39 10.55 -6.06
N GLY A 89 8.25 10.44 -6.74
CA GLY A 89 7.36 9.30 -6.70
C GLY A 89 7.22 8.55 -8.02
N ARG A 90 6.56 7.41 -7.94
CA ARG A 90 6.11 6.62 -9.09
C ARG A 90 4.67 6.17 -8.89
N ASP A 91 3.85 6.30 -9.94
CA ASP A 91 2.54 5.64 -10.02
C ASP A 91 2.73 4.23 -10.58
N CYS A 92 2.45 3.23 -9.76
CA CYS A 92 2.58 1.81 -10.06
C CYS A 92 1.22 1.12 -10.13
N SER A 93 0.15 1.86 -10.44
CA SER A 93 -1.23 1.35 -10.38
C SER A 93 -1.56 0.32 -11.45
N VAL A 94 -0.81 0.29 -12.56
CA VAL A 94 -1.00 -0.71 -13.62
C VAL A 94 -0.27 -1.98 -13.26
N GLN A 95 -1.02 -2.93 -12.71
CA GLN A 95 -0.49 -4.20 -12.19
C GLN A 95 -1.27 -5.39 -12.71
N MET A 96 -0.62 -6.55 -12.74
CA MET A 96 -1.24 -7.85 -12.98
C MET A 96 -0.65 -8.89 -12.02
N ASN A 97 -1.53 -9.58 -11.28
CA ASN A 97 -1.12 -10.55 -10.26
C ASN A 97 -0.13 -9.95 -9.23
N GLU A 98 -0.40 -8.72 -8.81
CA GLU A 98 0.42 -7.96 -7.84
C GLU A 98 1.84 -7.64 -8.35
N GLN A 99 2.07 -7.75 -9.65
CA GLN A 99 3.31 -7.33 -10.30
C GLN A 99 3.10 -6.02 -11.06
N LYS A 100 3.99 -5.06 -10.85
CA LYS A 100 4.00 -3.78 -11.54
C LYS A 100 4.32 -4.00 -13.02
N LEU A 101 3.41 -3.60 -13.91
CA LEU A 101 3.59 -3.67 -15.36
C LEU A 101 4.07 -2.35 -15.95
N LEU A 102 3.68 -1.25 -15.32
CA LEU A 102 4.03 0.09 -15.73
C LEU A 102 4.30 0.92 -14.47
N GLU A 103 5.42 1.62 -14.47
CA GLU A 103 5.80 2.58 -13.45
C GLU A 103 5.98 3.94 -14.14
N VAL A 104 5.22 4.93 -13.70
CA VAL A 104 5.24 6.28 -14.26
C VAL A 104 5.81 7.22 -13.20
N SER A 105 6.90 7.93 -13.55
CA SER A 105 7.44 8.99 -12.68
C SER A 105 6.38 10.04 -12.40
N VAL A 106 6.29 10.49 -11.15
CA VAL A 106 5.40 11.54 -10.70
C VAL A 106 6.20 12.44 -9.76
N THR A 107 6.41 13.69 -10.16
CA THR A 107 7.11 14.69 -9.36
C THR A 107 6.21 15.89 -9.06
N VAL A 108 6.59 16.64 -8.02
CA VAL A 108 5.90 17.89 -7.65
C VAL A 108 5.94 18.89 -8.80
N GLU A 109 7.05 18.97 -9.52
CA GLU A 109 7.26 19.87 -10.66
C GLU A 109 6.37 19.48 -11.84
N GLU A 110 6.32 18.21 -12.22
CA GLU A 110 5.47 17.71 -13.31
C GLU A 110 3.98 17.94 -13.04
N LEU A 111 3.52 17.70 -11.80
CA LEU A 111 2.14 17.98 -11.42
C LEU A 111 1.82 19.49 -11.43
N ALA A 112 2.73 20.33 -10.94
CA ALA A 112 2.56 21.77 -10.97
C ALA A 112 2.45 22.30 -12.42
N GLU A 113 3.33 21.85 -13.31
CA GLU A 113 3.26 22.20 -14.74
C GLU A 113 1.96 21.70 -15.40
N ALA A 114 1.51 20.50 -15.07
CA ALA A 114 0.24 19.96 -15.60
C ALA A 114 -0.96 20.77 -15.12
N ILE A 115 -0.96 21.26 -13.89
CA ILE A 115 -1.99 22.16 -13.34
C ILE A 115 -2.03 23.47 -14.11
N GLU A 116 -0.88 24.07 -14.44
CA GLU A 116 -0.80 25.30 -15.21
C GLU A 116 -1.29 25.14 -16.66
N ARG A 117 -0.95 24.01 -17.29
CA ARG A 117 -1.28 23.73 -18.70
C ARG A 117 -2.73 23.30 -18.92
N THR A 118 -3.40 22.71 -17.92
CA THR A 118 -4.76 22.18 -18.13
C THR A 118 -5.81 23.28 -18.15
N GLY A 119 -6.62 23.31 -19.23
CA GLY A 119 -7.83 24.14 -19.33
C GLY A 119 -9.07 23.48 -18.71
N ASN A 120 -9.00 22.21 -18.31
CA ASN A 120 -10.13 21.45 -17.78
C ASN A 120 -10.19 21.61 -16.25
N LYS A 121 -11.28 22.21 -15.75
CA LYS A 121 -11.47 22.45 -14.30
C LYS A 121 -11.49 21.16 -13.46
N ALA A 122 -12.10 20.08 -13.98
CA ALA A 122 -12.15 18.81 -13.26
C ALA A 122 -10.76 18.15 -13.17
N ALA A 123 -10.02 18.13 -14.28
CA ALA A 123 -8.65 17.65 -14.32
C ALA A 123 -7.74 18.48 -13.40
N ARG A 124 -7.86 19.81 -13.41
CA ARG A 124 -7.11 20.69 -12.51
C ARG A 124 -7.33 20.32 -11.05
N LYS A 125 -8.57 20.14 -10.62
CA LYS A 125 -8.89 19.77 -9.24
C LYS A 125 -8.27 18.42 -8.84
N THR A 126 -8.28 17.44 -9.75
CA THR A 126 -7.63 16.14 -9.51
C THR A 126 -6.12 16.31 -9.35
N LEU A 127 -5.47 17.04 -10.25
CA LEU A 127 -4.03 17.31 -10.19
C LEU A 127 -3.63 18.08 -8.92
N GLU A 128 -4.43 19.03 -8.48
CA GLU A 128 -4.19 19.76 -7.22
C GLU A 128 -4.28 18.83 -6.00
N THR A 129 -5.22 17.87 -6.01
CA THR A 129 -5.34 16.85 -4.97
C THR A 129 -4.13 15.91 -5.00
N ASP A 130 -3.73 15.44 -6.17
CA ASP A 130 -2.57 14.58 -6.35
C ASP A 130 -1.27 15.29 -5.93
N LEU A 131 -1.10 16.57 -6.26
CA LEU A 131 0.06 17.38 -5.86
C LEU A 131 0.16 17.51 -4.33
N LYS A 132 -0.96 17.82 -3.67
CA LYS A 132 -1.00 17.92 -2.21
C LYS A 132 -0.62 16.58 -1.58
N MET A 133 -1.22 15.49 -2.04
CA MET A 133 -0.99 14.15 -1.53
C MET A 133 0.46 13.69 -1.74
N LEU A 134 1.05 13.95 -2.92
CA LEU A 134 2.44 13.62 -3.20
C LEU A 134 3.39 14.32 -2.22
N LYS A 135 3.16 15.62 -1.94
CA LYS A 135 3.96 16.35 -0.94
C LYS A 135 3.85 15.77 0.46
N GLU A 136 2.63 15.42 0.90
CA GLU A 136 2.40 14.78 2.19
C GLU A 136 3.11 13.43 2.27
N MET A 137 3.05 12.62 1.20
CA MET A 137 3.75 11.33 1.13
C MET A 137 5.28 11.50 1.17
N GLU A 138 5.84 12.48 0.47
CA GLU A 138 7.29 12.76 0.49
C GLU A 138 7.77 13.18 1.90
N GLU A 139 7.02 14.06 2.57
CA GLU A 139 7.32 14.46 3.95
C GLU A 139 7.25 13.27 4.92
N GLU A 140 6.23 12.43 4.79
CA GLU A 140 6.07 11.24 5.64
C GLU A 140 7.16 10.21 5.37
N ALA A 141 7.50 9.96 4.11
CA ALA A 141 8.55 9.02 3.71
C ALA A 141 9.92 9.44 4.25
N SER A 142 10.27 10.73 4.13
CA SER A 142 11.51 11.28 4.67
C SER A 142 11.56 11.17 6.19
N ARG A 143 10.48 11.55 6.88
CA ARG A 143 10.38 11.44 8.34
C ARG A 143 10.44 9.99 8.82
N PHE A 144 9.77 9.07 8.12
CA PHE A 144 9.78 7.64 8.46
C PHE A 144 11.18 7.04 8.27
N GLY A 145 11.81 7.29 7.12
CA GLY A 145 13.17 6.83 6.84
C GLY A 145 14.19 7.34 7.87
N GLY A 146 14.08 8.62 8.26
CA GLY A 146 14.90 9.18 9.33
C GLY A 146 14.65 8.53 10.69
N ALA A 147 13.38 8.29 11.04
CA ALA A 147 13.02 7.67 12.32
C ALA A 147 13.50 6.22 12.48
N VAL A 148 13.61 5.46 11.37
CA VAL A 148 14.12 4.09 11.39
C VAL A 148 15.63 4.00 11.14
N GLY A 149 16.31 5.15 10.95
CA GLY A 149 17.73 5.21 10.65
C GLY A 149 18.07 4.53 9.32
N LEU A 150 17.30 4.82 8.27
CA LEU A 150 17.53 4.24 6.94
C LEU A 150 18.94 4.54 6.44
N ASP A 151 19.73 3.49 6.19
CA ASP A 151 21.09 3.58 5.63
C ASP A 151 21.14 2.81 4.30
N SER A 152 20.32 3.23 3.36
CA SER A 152 20.21 2.64 2.01
C SER A 152 19.28 3.46 1.12
N VAL A 153 19.00 2.90 -0.06
CA VAL A 153 17.91 3.31 -0.95
C VAL A 153 16.72 2.39 -0.74
N SER A 154 15.51 2.96 -0.67
CA SER A 154 14.28 2.23 -0.39
C SER A 154 13.09 2.87 -1.11
N THR A 155 11.95 2.15 -1.15
CA THR A 155 10.68 2.69 -1.61
C THR A 155 9.67 2.70 -0.46
N PHE A 156 9.03 3.84 -0.24
CA PHE A 156 7.92 4.02 0.69
C PHE A 156 6.62 3.85 -0.08
N GLU A 157 5.97 2.69 0.06
CA GLU A 157 4.81 2.30 -0.75
C GLU A 157 3.49 2.66 -0.07
N CYS A 158 2.58 3.26 -0.84
CA CYS A 158 1.25 3.67 -0.38
C CYS A 158 0.13 3.22 -1.30
N ILE A 159 -1.00 2.91 -0.69
CA ILE A 159 -2.29 2.77 -1.38
C ILE A 159 -3.01 4.10 -1.31
N ILE A 160 -3.55 4.54 -2.46
CA ILE A 160 -4.33 5.76 -2.58
C ILE A 160 -5.79 5.42 -2.77
N ASP A 161 -6.66 5.90 -1.88
CA ASP A 161 -8.11 5.88 -2.04
C ASP A 161 -8.63 7.31 -2.06
N ARG A 162 -9.01 7.80 -3.24
CA ARG A 162 -9.49 9.17 -3.50
C ARG A 162 -8.46 10.23 -3.15
N ASP A 163 -8.64 10.93 -2.02
CA ASP A 163 -7.82 12.02 -1.51
C ASP A 163 -6.99 11.64 -0.28
N SER A 164 -6.93 10.34 0.01
CA SER A 164 -6.24 9.79 1.17
C SER A 164 -5.20 8.76 0.74
N HIS A 165 -4.07 8.73 1.43
CA HIS A 165 -3.05 7.71 1.24
C HIS A 165 -2.85 6.88 2.51
N TYR A 166 -2.46 5.65 2.33
CA TYR A 166 -2.25 4.68 3.41
C TYR A 166 -0.93 3.95 3.18
N PHE A 167 -0.04 4.05 4.15
CA PHE A 167 1.23 3.34 4.11
C PHE A 167 1.03 1.83 4.04
N MET A 168 1.76 1.16 3.17
CA MET A 168 1.74 -0.29 3.02
C MET A 168 2.99 -0.95 3.58
N GLU A 169 4.13 -0.58 3.03
CA GLU A 169 5.43 -1.16 3.36
C GLU A 169 6.57 -0.27 2.89
N MET A 170 7.74 -0.54 3.38
CA MET A 170 8.99 0.05 2.94
C MET A 170 9.95 -1.07 2.53
N ASN A 171 10.41 -1.05 1.26
CA ASN A 171 11.25 -2.07 0.63
C ASN A 171 12.65 -1.55 0.33
#